data_47f08ec68c42ac5d4ebd2d5b719f9caa
#
_entry.id   47f08ec68c42ac5d4ebd2d5b719f9caa
#
_cell.length_a   1.000
_cell.length_b   1.000
_cell.length_c   1.000
_cell.angle_alpha   90.00
_cell.angle_beta   90.00
_cell.angle_gamma   90.00
#
_symmetry.space_group_name_H-M   'P 1'
#
loop_
_entity.id
_entity.type
_entity.pdbx_description
1 polymer ?
#
loop_
_entity_poly.entity_id
_entity_poly.type
_entity_poly.pdbx_seq_one_letter_code
_entity_poly.pdbx_strand_id
1 'polypeptide(L)'
;MLHKVLKTLVATALCAAALSGAHAQTVKVGATPTAVPFNFLDPKTNTLQGVMIDIAHAVGKQAGFTAEVMPIPFASLVPALQTNKIDIIASAFAKTPQRAEVVDFTQLVVEYGEALIVPEKDKTDYKSIADLKGKTVGVQIGTLYVEPLKAAPGLKEIKMYETMSDLVRDVALGRLDAAFGDGPVISYQVRTQGVRNVRYVESYQPAMPTNIALAVRKGDAERVKQLNAAIDVLRQDGTLAAIMKKWGVAP
;
A
#
# COMPACT_ATOMS: atom_id res chain seq x y z
N MET A 1 61.41 -14.29 -25.34
CA MET A 1 60.88 -13.64 -24.12
C MET A 1 59.66 -12.75 -24.38
N LEU A 2 59.63 -12.03 -25.49
CA LEU A 2 58.51 -11.10 -25.83
C LEU A 2 57.15 -11.75 -25.93
N HIS A 3 57.00 -13.00 -26.45
CA HIS A 3 55.75 -13.71 -26.62
C HIS A 3 55.10 -14.19 -25.29
N LYS A 4 55.90 -14.39 -24.24
CA LYS A 4 55.34 -14.77 -22.90
C LYS A 4 54.80 -13.56 -22.16
N VAL A 5 55.42 -12.38 -22.33
CA VAL A 5 54.96 -11.13 -21.69
C VAL A 5 53.64 -10.66 -22.30
N LEU A 6 53.47 -10.82 -23.63
CA LEU A 6 52.21 -10.42 -24.31
C LEU A 6 51.01 -11.27 -23.92
N LYS A 7 51.22 -12.58 -23.70
CA LYS A 7 50.12 -13.48 -23.24
C LYS A 7 49.69 -13.18 -21.80
N THR A 8 50.59 -12.76 -20.92
CA THR A 8 50.27 -12.41 -19.54
C THR A 8 49.48 -11.08 -19.45
N LEU A 9 49.85 -10.10 -20.30
CA LEU A 9 49.14 -8.81 -20.36
C LEU A 9 47.71 -8.94 -20.90
N VAL A 10 47.44 -9.84 -21.85
CA VAL A 10 46.11 -10.08 -22.39
C VAL A 10 45.24 -10.81 -21.38
N ALA A 11 45.78 -11.74 -20.59
CA ALA A 11 45.02 -12.44 -19.54
C ALA A 11 44.61 -11.52 -18.37
N THR A 12 45.46 -10.55 -18.02
CA THR A 12 45.17 -9.58 -16.96
C THR A 12 44.10 -8.55 -17.39
N ALA A 13 44.09 -8.17 -18.68
CA ALA A 13 43.09 -7.25 -19.22
C ALA A 13 41.69 -7.89 -19.32
N LEU A 14 41.60 -9.21 -19.58
CA LEU A 14 40.28 -9.91 -19.58
C LEU A 14 39.69 -10.08 -18.20
N CYS A 15 40.50 -10.21 -17.13
CA CYS A 15 39.97 -10.27 -15.74
C CYS A 15 39.53 -8.90 -15.23
N ALA A 16 40.07 -7.80 -15.71
CA ALA A 16 39.63 -6.45 -15.30
C ALA A 16 38.29 -6.04 -15.92
N ALA A 17 37.89 -6.59 -17.05
CA ALA A 17 36.62 -6.31 -17.71
C ALA A 17 35.41 -7.01 -17.03
N ALA A 18 35.65 -8.01 -16.17
CA ALA A 18 34.55 -8.73 -15.46
C ALA A 18 34.09 -8.04 -14.17
N LEU A 19 34.69 -6.93 -13.78
CA LEU A 19 34.30 -6.08 -12.65
C LEU A 19 33.44 -4.89 -13.07
N SER A 20 32.74 -4.98 -14.21
CA SER A 20 31.63 -4.06 -14.50
C SER A 20 30.55 -4.27 -13.42
N GLY A 21 30.62 -3.43 -12.40
CA GLY A 21 29.70 -3.47 -11.28
C GLY A 21 28.27 -3.57 -11.81
N ALA A 22 27.59 -4.65 -11.48
CA ALA A 22 26.18 -4.80 -11.72
C ALA A 22 25.48 -3.69 -10.94
N HIS A 23 25.29 -2.51 -11.55
CA HIS A 23 24.40 -1.50 -10.98
C HIS A 23 23.03 -2.13 -10.87
N ALA A 24 22.56 -2.30 -9.64
CA ALA A 24 21.22 -2.79 -9.42
C ALA A 24 20.25 -1.91 -10.21
N GLN A 25 19.42 -2.54 -11.05
CA GLN A 25 18.43 -1.84 -11.85
C GLN A 25 17.53 -1.00 -10.93
N THR A 26 17.32 0.27 -11.23
CA THR A 26 16.33 1.09 -10.53
C THR A 26 14.94 0.75 -11.03
N VAL A 27 14.03 0.44 -10.09
CA VAL A 27 12.63 0.11 -10.37
C VAL A 27 11.75 1.15 -9.69
N LYS A 28 10.86 1.79 -10.45
CA LYS A 28 9.96 2.83 -9.95
C LYS A 28 8.77 2.21 -9.23
N VAL A 29 8.60 2.58 -7.97
CA VAL A 29 7.54 2.03 -7.09
C VAL A 29 6.57 3.13 -6.71
N GLY A 30 5.30 3.00 -7.06
CA GLY A 30 4.25 3.96 -6.68
C GLY A 30 3.63 3.62 -5.34
N ALA A 31 3.53 4.63 -4.46
CA ALA A 31 2.85 4.52 -3.17
C ALA A 31 2.05 5.79 -2.87
N THR A 32 0.86 5.66 -2.26
CA THR A 32 0.09 6.85 -1.85
C THR A 32 0.72 7.50 -0.61
N PRO A 33 0.77 8.84 -0.51
CA PRO A 33 1.48 9.51 0.59
C PRO A 33 0.63 9.75 1.85
N THR A 34 -0.59 9.19 1.97
CA THR A 34 -1.58 9.60 2.98
C THR A 34 -2.18 8.47 3.82
N ALA A 35 -1.63 7.25 3.78
CA ALA A 35 -2.16 6.07 4.46
C ALA A 35 -1.22 5.56 5.58
N VAL A 36 -1.06 6.34 6.65
CA VAL A 36 -0.30 5.93 7.85
C VAL A 36 -0.98 4.74 8.52
N PRO A 37 -0.27 3.68 8.91
CA PRO A 37 1.18 3.47 8.90
C PRO A 37 1.71 2.75 7.65
N PHE A 38 0.87 2.48 6.64
CA PHE A 38 1.29 1.71 5.46
C PHE A 38 2.22 2.46 4.53
N ASN A 39 1.86 3.69 4.19
CA ASN A 39 2.65 4.54 3.30
C ASN A 39 2.21 6.00 3.48
N PHE A 40 3.14 6.84 3.83
CA PHE A 40 2.90 8.26 4.08
C PHE A 40 4.16 9.08 3.83
N LEU A 41 3.97 10.35 3.51
CA LEU A 41 5.05 11.32 3.41
C LEU A 41 5.37 11.85 4.82
N ASP A 42 6.58 11.61 5.29
CA ASP A 42 7.05 12.19 6.55
C ASP A 42 7.36 13.69 6.33
N PRO A 43 6.66 14.59 7.02
CA PRO A 43 6.84 16.04 6.83
C PRO A 43 8.20 16.56 7.29
N LYS A 44 8.92 15.81 8.13
CA LYS A 44 10.24 16.20 8.63
C LYS A 44 11.36 15.89 7.66
N THR A 45 11.28 14.72 7.01
CA THR A 45 12.31 14.22 6.11
C THR A 45 11.94 14.41 4.64
N ASN A 46 10.67 14.72 4.35
CA ASN A 46 10.08 14.77 3.00
C ASN A 46 10.31 13.48 2.21
N THR A 47 10.31 12.34 2.91
CA THR A 47 10.45 11.00 2.32
C THR A 47 9.22 10.16 2.60
N LEU A 48 8.91 9.25 1.67
CA LEU A 48 7.88 8.23 1.88
C LEU A 48 8.38 7.19 2.88
N GLN A 49 7.53 6.86 3.85
CA GLN A 49 7.79 5.89 4.91
C GLN A 49 6.55 5.00 5.11
N GLY A 50 6.72 3.89 5.83
CA GLY A 50 5.63 2.99 6.23
C GLY A 50 5.89 1.54 5.87
N VAL A 51 4.94 0.69 6.26
CA VAL A 51 5.00 -0.78 6.07
C VAL A 51 5.31 -1.14 4.61
N MET A 52 4.55 -0.59 3.66
CA MET A 52 4.69 -0.96 2.25
C MET A 52 5.96 -0.40 1.63
N ILE A 53 6.49 0.70 2.18
CA ILE A 53 7.75 1.29 1.75
C ILE A 53 8.92 0.40 2.20
N ASP A 54 8.91 -0.03 3.47
CA ASP A 54 9.92 -0.96 3.99
C ASP A 54 9.86 -2.30 3.25
N ILE A 55 8.66 -2.82 2.96
CA ILE A 55 8.49 -4.04 2.14
C ILE A 55 9.05 -3.83 0.73
N ALA A 56 8.77 -2.71 0.07
CA ALA A 56 9.27 -2.43 -1.29
C ALA A 56 10.80 -2.42 -1.32
N HIS A 57 11.44 -1.79 -0.34
CA HIS A 57 12.90 -1.77 -0.23
C HIS A 57 13.49 -3.15 0.08
N ALA A 58 12.87 -3.91 1.01
CA ALA A 58 13.31 -5.26 1.36
C ALA A 58 13.18 -6.22 0.15
N VAL A 59 12.04 -6.18 -0.54
CA VAL A 59 11.79 -6.97 -1.76
C VAL A 59 12.78 -6.57 -2.86
N GLY A 60 12.99 -5.26 -3.07
CA GLY A 60 13.95 -4.78 -4.06
C GLY A 60 15.36 -5.31 -3.79
N LYS A 61 15.82 -5.19 -2.55
CA LYS A 61 17.13 -5.72 -2.13
C LYS A 61 17.25 -7.23 -2.39
N GLN A 62 16.21 -8.00 -2.01
CA GLN A 62 16.19 -9.45 -2.19
C GLN A 62 16.10 -9.87 -3.66
N ALA A 63 15.36 -9.10 -4.47
CA ALA A 63 15.17 -9.35 -5.90
C ALA A 63 16.30 -8.73 -6.78
N GLY A 64 17.29 -8.04 -6.20
CA GLY A 64 18.45 -7.50 -6.92
C GLY A 64 18.19 -6.17 -7.64
N PHE A 65 17.23 -5.34 -7.17
CA PHE A 65 16.99 -4.00 -7.71
C PHE A 65 16.90 -2.93 -6.61
N THR A 66 17.11 -1.67 -6.99
CA THR A 66 16.87 -0.52 -6.11
C THR A 66 15.46 0.01 -6.33
N ALA A 67 14.65 0.04 -5.27
CA ALA A 67 13.31 0.61 -5.30
C ALA A 67 13.39 2.15 -5.20
N GLU A 68 12.96 2.86 -6.25
CA GLU A 68 12.74 4.30 -6.26
C GLU A 68 11.27 4.57 -5.96
N VAL A 69 10.94 4.96 -4.72
CA VAL A 69 9.55 5.13 -4.30
C VAL A 69 9.05 6.52 -4.64
N MET A 70 7.92 6.59 -5.34
CA MET A 70 7.30 7.82 -5.85
C MET A 70 5.92 8.05 -5.20
N PRO A 71 5.61 9.28 -4.75
CA PRO A 71 4.28 9.61 -4.25
C PRO A 71 3.28 9.69 -5.42
N ILE A 72 2.26 8.84 -5.37
CA ILE A 72 1.19 8.76 -6.37
C ILE A 72 -0.16 8.79 -5.64
N PRO A 73 -1.12 9.67 -5.98
CA PRO A 73 -2.48 9.62 -5.45
C PRO A 73 -3.10 8.24 -5.65
N PHE A 74 -3.88 7.76 -4.67
CA PHE A 74 -4.35 6.37 -4.67
C PHE A 74 -5.11 5.99 -5.96
N ALA A 75 -6.04 6.83 -6.40
CA ALA A 75 -6.81 6.61 -7.63
C ALA A 75 -5.95 6.61 -8.91
N SER A 76 -4.75 7.20 -8.85
CA SER A 76 -3.82 7.30 -9.98
C SER A 76 -2.80 6.15 -10.05
N LEU A 77 -2.76 5.23 -9.07
CA LEU A 77 -1.77 4.14 -9.04
C LEU A 77 -1.88 3.23 -10.27
N VAL A 78 -3.08 2.75 -10.60
CA VAL A 78 -3.29 1.87 -11.77
C VAL A 78 -2.97 2.60 -13.08
N PRO A 79 -3.51 3.80 -13.35
CA PRO A 79 -3.10 4.58 -14.53
C PRO A 79 -1.60 4.83 -14.63
N ALA A 80 -0.91 5.13 -13.52
CA ALA A 80 0.53 5.34 -13.50
C ALA A 80 1.31 4.06 -13.86
N LEU A 81 0.83 2.89 -13.41
CA LEU A 81 1.41 1.59 -13.76
C LEU A 81 1.21 1.26 -15.24
N GLN A 82 0.01 1.48 -15.76
CA GLN A 82 -0.34 1.21 -17.17
C GLN A 82 0.42 2.10 -18.16
N THR A 83 0.71 3.35 -17.76
CA THR A 83 1.47 4.32 -18.59
C THR A 83 2.99 4.27 -18.38
N ASN A 84 3.51 3.25 -17.69
CA ASN A 84 4.94 3.08 -17.39
C ASN A 84 5.56 4.24 -16.58
N LYS A 85 4.75 5.03 -15.89
CA LYS A 85 5.24 6.03 -14.94
C LYS A 85 5.85 5.37 -13.70
N ILE A 86 5.29 4.23 -13.29
CA ILE A 86 5.80 3.32 -12.25
C ILE A 86 5.84 1.89 -12.78
N ASP A 87 6.62 1.02 -12.13
CA ASP A 87 6.78 -0.39 -12.48
C ASP A 87 6.07 -1.32 -11.50
N ILE A 88 5.95 -0.89 -10.25
CA ILE A 88 5.32 -1.64 -9.16
C ILE A 88 4.41 -0.71 -8.37
N ILE A 89 3.25 -1.19 -7.94
CA ILE A 89 2.45 -0.56 -6.90
C ILE A 89 2.79 -1.23 -5.57
N ALA A 90 3.31 -0.45 -4.60
CA ALA A 90 3.51 -0.86 -3.22
C ALA A 90 2.79 0.12 -2.30
N SER A 91 1.51 -0.09 -2.14
CA SER A 91 0.62 0.73 -1.33
C SER A 91 -0.31 -0.20 -0.53
N ALA A 92 -1.18 0.34 0.34
CA ALA A 92 -2.31 -0.40 0.90
C ALA A 92 -3.32 -0.72 -0.22
N PHE A 93 -2.86 -1.45 -1.25
CA PHE A 93 -3.57 -1.70 -2.50
C PHE A 93 -4.11 -3.13 -2.53
N ALA A 94 -5.40 -3.27 -2.22
CA ALA A 94 -6.05 -4.56 -2.13
C ALA A 94 -6.12 -5.29 -3.47
N LYS A 95 -5.83 -6.59 -3.46
CA LYS A 95 -6.08 -7.51 -4.55
C LYS A 95 -7.58 -7.78 -4.65
N THR A 96 -8.21 -7.35 -5.73
CA THR A 96 -9.63 -7.62 -6.04
C THR A 96 -9.77 -8.23 -7.42
N PRO A 97 -10.87 -8.97 -7.71
CA PRO A 97 -11.13 -9.51 -9.04
C PRO A 97 -11.10 -8.43 -10.13
N GLN A 98 -11.73 -7.29 -9.91
CA GLN A 98 -11.79 -6.18 -10.87
C GLN A 98 -10.39 -5.61 -11.17
N ARG A 99 -9.55 -5.43 -10.14
CA ARG A 99 -8.17 -4.97 -10.33
C ARG A 99 -7.31 -6.01 -11.05
N ALA A 100 -7.55 -7.29 -10.77
CA ALA A 100 -6.83 -8.40 -11.42
C ALA A 100 -7.11 -8.52 -12.93
N GLU A 101 -8.14 -7.88 -13.45
CA GLU A 101 -8.37 -7.76 -14.89
C GLU A 101 -7.33 -6.86 -15.58
N VAL A 102 -6.81 -5.86 -14.88
CA VAL A 102 -5.97 -4.80 -15.46
C VAL A 102 -4.54 -4.74 -14.93
N VAL A 103 -4.25 -5.45 -13.82
CA VAL A 103 -2.91 -5.59 -13.24
C VAL A 103 -2.68 -7.05 -12.81
N ASP A 104 -1.43 -7.45 -12.63
CA ASP A 104 -1.09 -8.72 -11.98
C ASP A 104 -0.58 -8.47 -10.57
N PHE A 105 -0.90 -9.40 -9.67
CA PHE A 105 -0.58 -9.32 -8.25
C PHE A 105 0.42 -10.38 -7.82
N THR A 106 1.25 -10.02 -6.88
CA THR A 106 2.04 -10.99 -6.10
C THR A 106 1.15 -11.81 -5.16
N GLN A 107 1.77 -12.70 -4.41
CA GLN A 107 1.17 -13.25 -3.19
C GLN A 107 0.88 -12.13 -2.17
N LEU A 108 -0.01 -12.41 -1.22
CA LEU A 108 -0.40 -11.44 -0.20
C LEU A 108 0.76 -11.14 0.75
N VAL A 109 0.85 -9.89 1.19
CA VAL A 109 1.84 -9.44 2.17
C VAL A 109 1.20 -9.01 3.49
N VAL A 110 -0.04 -8.49 3.44
CA VAL A 110 -0.84 -8.07 4.61
C VAL A 110 -2.31 -8.38 4.37
N GLU A 111 -3.02 -8.71 5.44
CA GLU A 111 -4.48 -8.91 5.44
C GLU A 111 -5.10 -8.16 6.61
N TYR A 112 -6.23 -7.48 6.38
CA TYR A 112 -7.03 -6.80 7.40
C TYR A 112 -8.48 -6.60 6.94
N GLY A 113 -9.31 -6.00 7.77
CA GLY A 113 -10.67 -5.57 7.42
C GLY A 113 -10.78 -4.04 7.38
N GLU A 114 -11.86 -3.55 6.82
CA GLU A 114 -12.21 -2.14 6.91
C GLU A 114 -12.61 -1.77 8.34
N ALA A 115 -12.61 -0.46 8.61
CA ALA A 115 -13.16 0.09 9.83
C ALA A 115 -14.18 1.20 9.55
N LEU A 116 -15.08 1.38 10.50
CA LEU A 116 -16.07 2.44 10.53
C LEU A 116 -15.67 3.49 11.58
N ILE A 117 -15.73 4.75 11.19
CA ILE A 117 -15.63 5.89 12.11
C ILE A 117 -16.87 6.77 12.00
N VAL A 118 -17.19 7.42 13.12
CA VAL A 118 -18.28 8.38 13.24
C VAL A 118 -17.83 9.58 14.07
N PRO A 119 -18.55 10.71 14.05
CA PRO A 119 -18.31 11.79 15.01
C PRO A 119 -18.34 11.27 16.46
N GLU A 120 -17.45 11.74 17.31
CA GLU A 120 -17.32 11.28 18.71
C GLU A 120 -18.62 11.38 19.53
N LYS A 121 -19.47 12.35 19.20
CA LYS A 121 -20.80 12.54 19.83
C LYS A 121 -21.82 11.46 19.45
N ASP A 122 -21.64 10.78 18.32
CA ASP A 122 -22.50 9.67 17.91
C ASP A 122 -22.09 8.41 18.69
N LYS A 123 -22.97 7.95 19.60
CA LYS A 123 -22.73 6.78 20.45
C LYS A 123 -23.43 5.51 19.95
N THR A 124 -24.00 5.55 18.75
CA THR A 124 -24.70 4.41 18.16
C THR A 124 -23.77 3.24 17.92
N ASP A 125 -24.18 2.05 18.30
CA ASP A 125 -23.47 0.80 18.05
C ASP A 125 -23.82 0.23 16.68
N TYR A 126 -23.20 0.78 15.64
CA TYR A 126 -23.30 0.26 14.30
C TYR A 126 -22.56 -1.08 14.18
N LYS A 127 -23.20 -2.10 13.61
CA LYS A 127 -22.62 -3.43 13.40
C LYS A 127 -22.34 -3.74 11.94
N SER A 128 -23.06 -3.06 11.03
CA SER A 128 -22.99 -3.30 9.59
C SER A 128 -23.25 -2.01 8.79
N ILE A 129 -23.02 -2.06 7.49
CA ILE A 129 -23.36 -0.96 6.56
C ILE A 129 -24.88 -0.68 6.59
N ALA A 130 -25.72 -1.70 6.77
CA ALA A 130 -27.18 -1.55 6.79
C ALA A 130 -27.67 -0.64 7.92
N ASP A 131 -26.92 -0.53 9.01
CA ASP A 131 -27.29 0.33 10.16
C ASP A 131 -27.08 1.83 9.84
N LEU A 132 -26.45 2.17 8.73
CA LEU A 132 -26.17 3.54 8.28
C LEU A 132 -27.28 4.13 7.41
N LYS A 133 -28.48 3.55 7.42
CA LYS A 133 -29.62 4.09 6.67
C LYS A 133 -29.89 5.55 7.02
N GLY A 134 -30.04 6.39 6.00
CA GLY A 134 -30.26 7.84 6.13
C GLY A 134 -29.01 8.66 6.43
N LYS A 135 -27.82 8.04 6.50
CA LYS A 135 -26.53 8.69 6.81
C LYS A 135 -25.79 9.15 5.55
N THR A 136 -25.05 10.23 5.69
CA THR A 136 -24.02 10.67 4.71
C THR A 136 -22.72 10.01 5.05
N VAL A 137 -22.20 9.18 4.15
CA VAL A 137 -21.02 8.33 4.36
C VAL A 137 -19.86 8.78 3.49
N GLY A 138 -18.68 8.91 4.09
CA GLY A 138 -17.43 9.21 3.39
C GLY A 138 -16.65 7.95 3.03
N VAL A 139 -15.96 7.99 1.87
CA VAL A 139 -15.08 6.92 1.41
C VAL A 139 -13.97 7.50 0.52
N GLN A 140 -12.78 6.91 0.54
CA GLN A 140 -11.73 7.33 -0.38
C GLN A 140 -11.99 6.77 -1.78
N ILE A 141 -11.87 7.64 -2.79
CA ILE A 141 -12.05 7.29 -4.21
C ILE A 141 -11.05 6.20 -4.64
N GLY A 142 -11.51 5.26 -5.47
CA GLY A 142 -10.69 4.18 -6.00
C GLY A 142 -10.44 3.03 -5.04
N THR A 143 -10.95 3.09 -3.77
CA THR A 143 -10.88 1.96 -2.83
C THR A 143 -11.91 0.89 -3.16
N LEU A 144 -11.68 -0.32 -2.63
CA LEU A 144 -12.62 -1.44 -2.77
C LEU A 144 -13.96 -1.20 -2.06
N TYR A 145 -14.03 -0.20 -1.18
CA TYR A 145 -15.22 0.10 -0.37
C TYR A 145 -16.29 0.89 -1.13
N VAL A 146 -15.94 1.52 -2.25
CA VAL A 146 -16.84 2.40 -3.02
C VAL A 146 -18.06 1.63 -3.55
N GLU A 147 -17.85 0.52 -4.22
CA GLU A 147 -18.94 -0.22 -4.85
C GLU A 147 -19.88 -0.90 -3.84
N PRO A 148 -19.40 -1.56 -2.77
CA PRO A 148 -20.28 -2.03 -1.71
C PRO A 148 -21.13 -0.93 -1.06
N LEU A 149 -20.58 0.27 -0.86
CA LEU A 149 -21.34 1.40 -0.31
C LEU A 149 -22.39 1.91 -1.29
N LYS A 150 -22.08 2.00 -2.59
CA LYS A 150 -23.06 2.35 -3.63
C LYS A 150 -24.21 1.33 -3.72
N ALA A 151 -23.90 0.05 -3.50
CA ALA A 151 -24.89 -1.03 -3.53
C ALA A 151 -25.73 -1.08 -2.23
N ALA A 152 -25.28 -0.45 -1.15
CA ALA A 152 -25.99 -0.46 0.14
C ALA A 152 -27.28 0.36 0.07
N PRO A 153 -28.44 -0.24 0.41
CA PRO A 153 -29.71 0.46 0.32
C PRO A 153 -29.84 1.51 1.42
N GLY A 154 -30.41 2.67 1.05
CA GLY A 154 -30.91 3.65 2.01
C GLY A 154 -29.87 4.58 2.60
N LEU A 155 -28.61 4.59 2.15
CA LEU A 155 -27.69 5.68 2.46
C LEU A 155 -28.25 7.00 1.90
N LYS A 156 -28.09 8.10 2.63
CA LYS A 156 -28.52 9.42 2.17
C LYS A 156 -27.62 9.93 1.05
N GLU A 157 -26.32 9.80 1.24
CA GLU A 157 -25.31 10.31 0.31
C GLU A 157 -23.98 9.56 0.53
N ILE A 158 -23.20 9.39 -0.53
CA ILE A 158 -21.81 8.90 -0.48
C ILE A 158 -20.91 10.03 -0.98
N LYS A 159 -20.04 10.53 -0.09
CA LYS A 159 -19.03 11.54 -0.44
C LYS A 159 -17.68 10.89 -0.67
N MET A 160 -17.06 11.18 -1.80
CA MET A 160 -15.76 10.63 -2.17
C MET A 160 -14.64 11.63 -1.89
N TYR A 161 -13.54 11.13 -1.32
CA TYR A 161 -12.37 11.90 -0.90
C TYR A 161 -11.11 11.41 -1.59
N GLU A 162 -10.22 12.33 -1.96
CA GLU A 162 -8.91 11.99 -2.52
C GLU A 162 -7.97 11.42 -1.45
N THR A 163 -8.09 11.89 -0.20
CA THR A 163 -7.20 11.46 0.89
C THR A 163 -7.99 10.97 2.10
N MET A 164 -7.40 10.00 2.81
CA MET A 164 -7.94 9.52 4.09
C MET A 164 -7.95 10.62 5.15
N SER A 165 -6.95 11.52 5.13
CA SER A 165 -6.86 12.62 6.09
C SER A 165 -8.01 13.62 5.95
N ASP A 166 -8.41 13.96 4.72
CA ASP A 166 -9.55 14.84 4.47
C ASP A 166 -10.87 14.20 4.89
N LEU A 167 -11.02 12.91 4.62
CA LEU A 167 -12.16 12.12 5.03
C LEU A 167 -12.33 12.11 6.56
N VAL A 168 -11.28 11.79 7.29
CA VAL A 168 -11.29 11.76 8.77
C VAL A 168 -11.55 13.16 9.35
N ARG A 169 -10.96 14.21 8.76
CA ARG A 169 -11.20 15.59 9.15
C ARG A 169 -12.68 15.96 9.00
N ASP A 170 -13.34 15.56 7.93
CA ASP A 170 -14.75 15.90 7.70
C ASP A 170 -15.70 15.12 8.62
N VAL A 171 -15.34 13.92 9.07
CA VAL A 171 -16.01 13.25 10.21
C VAL A 171 -15.84 14.07 11.49
N ALA A 172 -14.61 14.49 11.80
CA ALA A 172 -14.31 15.29 12.99
C ALA A 172 -15.09 16.62 13.05
N LEU A 173 -15.34 17.23 11.89
CA LEU A 173 -16.11 18.46 11.75
C LEU A 173 -17.62 18.24 11.67
N GLY A 174 -18.10 16.99 11.70
CA GLY A 174 -19.52 16.65 11.61
C GLY A 174 -20.13 16.91 10.23
N ARG A 175 -19.31 16.98 9.17
CA ARG A 175 -19.77 17.09 7.78
C ARG A 175 -20.12 15.74 7.16
N LEU A 176 -19.68 14.66 7.80
CA LEU A 176 -20.04 13.27 7.54
C LEU A 176 -20.66 12.67 8.78
N ASP A 177 -21.66 11.82 8.58
CA ASP A 177 -22.24 11.02 9.67
C ASP A 177 -21.37 9.79 9.97
N ALA A 178 -20.68 9.26 8.95
CA ALA A 178 -19.82 8.09 9.07
C ALA A 178 -18.77 8.08 7.95
N ALA A 179 -17.70 7.30 8.12
CA ALA A 179 -16.75 7.05 7.04
C ALA A 179 -16.11 5.66 7.16
N PHE A 180 -15.74 5.11 6.00
CA PHE A 180 -15.04 3.83 5.88
C PHE A 180 -13.61 4.00 5.37
N GLY A 181 -12.74 3.13 5.85
CA GLY A 181 -11.37 3.02 5.36
C GLY A 181 -10.66 1.80 5.92
N ASP A 182 -9.41 1.64 5.56
CA ASP A 182 -8.56 0.55 6.04
C ASP A 182 -8.47 0.55 7.56
N GLY A 183 -8.83 -0.57 8.18
CA GLY A 183 -8.88 -0.69 9.64
C GLY A 183 -7.62 -0.22 10.36
N PRO A 184 -6.43 -0.69 9.99
CA PRO A 184 -5.17 -0.24 10.60
C PRO A 184 -4.89 1.26 10.38
N VAL A 185 -5.24 1.83 9.21
CA VAL A 185 -5.06 3.27 8.93
C VAL A 185 -5.94 4.11 9.84
N ILE A 186 -7.22 3.77 9.90
CA ILE A 186 -8.19 4.46 10.75
C ILE A 186 -7.81 4.32 12.24
N SER A 187 -7.49 3.09 12.67
CA SER A 187 -7.08 2.83 14.06
C SER A 187 -5.85 3.66 14.45
N TYR A 188 -4.87 3.74 13.58
CA TYR A 188 -3.67 4.54 13.83
C TYR A 188 -3.99 6.04 13.96
N GLN A 189 -4.79 6.59 13.04
CA GLN A 189 -5.16 8.02 13.07
C GLN A 189 -5.96 8.37 14.33
N VAL A 190 -6.94 7.56 14.68
CA VAL A 190 -7.83 7.82 15.82
C VAL A 190 -7.13 7.55 17.16
N ARG A 191 -6.43 6.42 17.30
CA ARG A 191 -5.87 5.97 18.58
C ARG A 191 -4.45 6.46 18.83
N THR A 192 -3.60 6.50 17.78
CA THR A 192 -2.18 6.83 17.92
C THR A 192 -1.91 8.30 17.64
N GLN A 193 -2.47 8.86 16.56
CA GLN A 193 -2.33 10.28 16.27
C GLN A 193 -3.29 11.15 17.10
N GLY A 194 -4.28 10.53 17.74
CA GLY A 194 -5.21 11.21 18.63
C GLY A 194 -6.09 12.25 17.92
N VAL A 195 -6.60 11.92 16.73
CA VAL A 195 -7.56 12.79 16.04
C VAL A 195 -8.78 12.96 16.92
N ARG A 196 -9.07 14.22 17.29
CA ARG A 196 -10.17 14.55 18.18
C ARG A 196 -11.50 14.57 17.44
N ASN A 197 -12.60 14.41 18.20
CA ASN A 197 -14.00 14.47 17.72
C ASN A 197 -14.35 13.33 16.75
N VAL A 198 -13.58 12.25 16.72
CA VAL A 198 -13.81 11.03 15.92
C VAL A 198 -13.78 9.82 16.83
N ARG A 199 -14.70 8.92 16.62
CA ARG A 199 -14.76 7.64 17.31
C ARG A 199 -14.63 6.48 16.33
N TYR A 200 -13.74 5.55 16.66
CA TYR A 200 -13.71 4.23 16.03
C TYR A 200 -14.91 3.42 16.54
N VAL A 201 -15.65 2.76 15.65
CA VAL A 201 -16.83 1.97 16.01
C VAL A 201 -16.41 0.53 16.30
N GLU A 202 -16.18 0.20 17.56
CA GLU A 202 -15.67 -1.12 17.98
C GLU A 202 -16.68 -2.25 17.71
N SER A 203 -17.98 -1.94 17.69
CA SER A 203 -19.06 -2.91 17.44
C SER A 203 -19.20 -3.27 15.95
N TYR A 204 -18.61 -2.48 15.04
CA TYR A 204 -18.70 -2.75 13.61
C TYR A 204 -17.97 -4.04 13.25
N GLN A 205 -18.62 -4.89 12.48
CA GLN A 205 -18.08 -6.15 11.99
C GLN A 205 -17.58 -5.95 10.55
N PRO A 206 -16.26 -5.99 10.30
CA PRO A 206 -15.70 -5.87 8.95
C PRO A 206 -16.29 -6.96 8.03
N ALA A 207 -16.77 -6.54 6.86
CA ALA A 207 -17.37 -7.42 5.86
C ALA A 207 -16.62 -7.40 4.52
N MET A 208 -15.62 -6.54 4.38
CA MET A 208 -14.85 -6.35 3.16
C MET A 208 -13.36 -6.69 3.43
N PRO A 209 -12.97 -7.97 3.40
CA PRO A 209 -11.58 -8.37 3.66
C PRO A 209 -10.64 -7.69 2.67
N THR A 210 -9.59 -7.11 3.19
CA THR A 210 -8.60 -6.34 2.44
C THR A 210 -7.29 -7.10 2.37
N ASN A 211 -7.06 -7.74 1.24
CA ASN A 211 -5.90 -8.58 0.94
C ASN A 211 -4.86 -7.77 0.18
N ILE A 212 -3.80 -7.32 0.85
CA ILE A 212 -2.78 -6.45 0.25
C ILE A 212 -1.68 -7.28 -0.42
N ALA A 213 -1.35 -6.90 -1.65
CA ALA A 213 -0.25 -7.45 -2.43
C ALA A 213 0.48 -6.33 -3.19
N LEU A 214 1.68 -6.60 -3.66
CA LEU A 214 2.30 -5.76 -4.67
C LEU A 214 1.60 -6.00 -6.01
N ALA A 215 1.51 -4.96 -6.85
CA ALA A 215 0.94 -5.11 -8.19
C ALA A 215 1.92 -4.64 -9.25
N VAL A 216 1.88 -5.31 -10.40
CA VAL A 216 2.68 -5.03 -11.59
C VAL A 216 1.78 -4.91 -12.81
N ARG A 217 2.32 -4.47 -13.94
CA ARG A 217 1.57 -4.42 -15.20
C ARG A 217 1.00 -5.79 -15.55
N LYS A 218 -0.18 -5.79 -16.15
CA LYS A 218 -0.82 -7.00 -16.64
C LYS A 218 0.07 -7.71 -17.65
N GLY A 219 0.26 -9.03 -17.47
CA GLY A 219 1.10 -9.88 -18.32
C GLY A 219 2.58 -9.93 -17.91
N ASP A 220 3.02 -9.21 -16.88
CA ASP A 220 4.42 -9.24 -16.40
C ASP A 220 4.66 -10.41 -15.42
N ALA A 221 4.48 -11.63 -15.91
CA ALA A 221 4.61 -12.86 -15.13
C ALA A 221 6.02 -13.05 -14.55
N GLU A 222 7.07 -12.62 -15.26
CA GLU A 222 8.45 -12.70 -14.77
C GLU A 222 8.68 -11.80 -13.57
N ARG A 223 8.14 -10.58 -13.59
CA ARG A 223 8.21 -9.67 -12.44
C ARG A 223 7.43 -10.25 -11.24
N VAL A 224 6.23 -10.78 -11.45
CA VAL A 224 5.45 -11.46 -10.40
C VAL A 224 6.26 -12.60 -9.77
N LYS A 225 6.87 -13.46 -10.59
CA LYS A 225 7.70 -14.57 -10.12
C LYS A 225 8.90 -14.09 -9.31
N GLN A 226 9.62 -13.07 -9.80
CA GLN A 226 10.76 -12.46 -9.11
C GLN A 226 10.36 -11.90 -7.74
N LEU A 227 9.27 -11.13 -7.70
CA LEU A 227 8.78 -10.53 -6.45
C LEU A 227 8.26 -11.59 -5.47
N ASN A 228 7.56 -12.62 -5.94
CA ASN A 228 7.08 -13.72 -5.10
C ASN A 228 8.24 -14.48 -4.45
N ALA A 229 9.29 -14.80 -5.21
CA ALA A 229 10.48 -15.45 -4.67
C ALA A 229 11.16 -14.60 -3.56
N ALA A 230 11.23 -13.28 -3.76
CA ALA A 230 11.74 -12.36 -2.74
C ALA A 230 10.83 -12.34 -1.50
N ILE A 231 9.51 -12.25 -1.67
CA ILE A 231 8.54 -12.25 -0.57
C ILE A 231 8.62 -13.55 0.23
N ASP A 232 8.82 -14.71 -0.42
CA ASP A 232 8.97 -16.00 0.27
C ASP A 232 10.19 -16.01 1.19
N VAL A 233 11.34 -15.52 0.72
CA VAL A 233 12.54 -15.39 1.56
C VAL A 233 12.27 -14.47 2.75
N LEU A 234 11.72 -13.27 2.52
CA LEU A 234 11.43 -12.29 3.58
C LEU A 234 10.39 -12.78 4.58
N ARG A 235 9.52 -13.69 4.19
CA ARG A 235 8.57 -14.35 5.10
C ARG A 235 9.27 -15.40 5.93
N GLN A 236 10.12 -16.23 5.33
CA GLN A 236 10.84 -17.31 6.00
C GLN A 236 11.87 -16.82 7.00
N ASP A 237 12.58 -15.73 6.68
CA ASP A 237 13.61 -15.14 7.56
C ASP A 237 13.05 -14.19 8.63
N GLY A 238 11.71 -13.97 8.63
CA GLY A 238 11.02 -13.14 9.60
C GLY A 238 11.07 -11.63 9.31
N THR A 239 11.66 -11.19 8.19
CA THR A 239 11.77 -9.77 7.83
C THR A 239 10.38 -9.12 7.69
N LEU A 240 9.41 -9.80 7.04
CA LEU A 240 8.04 -9.27 6.93
C LEU A 240 7.40 -9.07 8.31
N ALA A 241 7.55 -10.04 9.21
CA ALA A 241 7.01 -9.95 10.58
C ALA A 241 7.67 -8.79 11.36
N ALA A 242 8.98 -8.62 11.20
CA ALA A 242 9.71 -7.51 11.83
C ALA A 242 9.25 -6.15 11.31
N ILE A 243 8.99 -6.00 10.00
CA ILE A 243 8.44 -4.78 9.42
C ILE A 243 7.04 -4.49 9.98
N MET A 244 6.15 -5.48 10.02
CA MET A 244 4.81 -5.33 10.60
C MET A 244 4.88 -4.88 12.07
N LYS A 245 5.72 -5.53 12.86
CA LYS A 245 5.93 -5.18 14.28
C LYS A 245 6.47 -3.75 14.45
N LYS A 246 7.45 -3.34 13.63
CA LYS A 246 8.02 -1.98 13.65
C LYS A 246 6.93 -0.92 13.53
N TRP A 247 5.92 -1.15 12.71
CA TRP A 247 4.85 -0.22 12.41
C TRP A 247 3.57 -0.43 13.23
N GLY A 248 3.55 -1.40 14.15
CA GLY A 248 2.38 -1.71 14.98
C GLY A 248 1.20 -2.28 14.19
N VAL A 249 1.47 -2.96 13.07
CA VAL A 249 0.46 -3.60 12.19
C VAL A 249 0.51 -5.12 12.33
N ALA A 250 1.18 -5.65 13.35
CA ALA A 250 1.19 -7.08 13.62
C ALA A 250 -0.22 -7.59 13.95
N PRO A 251 -0.60 -8.80 13.50
CA PRO A 251 -1.88 -9.43 13.82
C PRO A 251 -2.04 -9.66 15.32
#